data_68509abc37541bb5f6ac5440670ca3ce
#
_entry.id   68509abc37541bb5f6ac5440670ca3ce
#
_cell.length_a   1.000
_cell.length_b   1.000
_cell.length_c   1.000
_cell.angle_alpha   90.00
_cell.angle_beta   90.00
_cell.angle_gamma   90.00
#
_symmetry.space_group_name_H-M   'P 1'
#
loop_
_entity.id
_entity.type
_entity.pdbx_description
1 polymer ?
#
loop_
_entity_poly.entity_id
_entity_poly.type
_entity_poly.pdbx_seq_one_letter_code
_entity_poly.pdbx_strand_id
1 'polypeptide(L)'
;MTRKLYPAAFLWGLAEATLFFIVPDVLLSAAALRRLKMALVACAWATAGALTGGIVMYHWGMSSPAEAWALLDQVPAISPTMQREVQVAMDAQGLGALFIGPTTGTPYKLYAVAAGQQGFSLVTFLLVSVPARAARFVLVCLLAYTVSRLLSGRFSTPARYGILAGCWLIFYGAYFAHMGW
;
A
#
# COMPACT_ATOMS: atom_id res chain seq x y z
N MET A 1 10.45 -16.96 14.37
CA MET A 1 9.50 -16.42 13.34
C MET A 1 9.54 -14.90 13.23
N THR A 2 9.73 -14.15 14.28
CA THR A 2 9.83 -12.66 14.25
C THR A 2 11.01 -12.14 13.42
N ARG A 3 12.15 -12.84 13.41
CA ARG A 3 13.34 -12.43 12.62
C ARG A 3 13.09 -12.28 11.10
N LYS A 4 12.14 -13.04 10.54
CA LYS A 4 11.82 -13.00 9.09
C LYS A 4 10.66 -12.05 8.76
N LEU A 5 9.82 -11.69 9.74
CA LEU A 5 8.65 -10.84 9.50
C LEU A 5 9.03 -9.42 9.08
N TYR A 6 9.96 -8.79 9.78
CA TYR A 6 10.32 -7.40 9.54
C TYR A 6 11.02 -7.18 8.19
N PRO A 7 12.03 -7.98 7.81
CA PRO A 7 12.56 -7.92 6.46
C PRO A 7 11.52 -8.21 5.38
N ALA A 8 10.62 -9.18 5.61
CA ALA A 8 9.54 -9.47 4.67
C ALA A 8 8.57 -8.28 4.53
N ALA A 9 8.22 -7.61 5.62
CA ALA A 9 7.37 -6.42 5.60
C ALA A 9 8.03 -5.27 4.82
N PHE A 10 9.33 -5.03 5.02
CA PHE A 10 10.10 -4.05 4.26
C PHE A 10 10.11 -4.37 2.77
N LEU A 11 10.52 -5.59 2.41
CA LEU A 11 10.60 -6.01 1.00
C LEU A 11 9.23 -5.97 0.30
N TRP A 12 8.16 -6.34 1.03
CA TRP A 12 6.81 -6.28 0.48
C TRP A 12 6.35 -4.83 0.27
N GLY A 13 6.62 -3.93 1.24
CA GLY A 13 6.33 -2.51 1.10
C GLY A 13 7.09 -1.87 -0.07
N LEU A 14 8.37 -2.24 -0.25
CA LEU A 14 9.18 -1.81 -1.38
C LEU A 14 8.63 -2.33 -2.71
N ALA A 15 8.29 -3.61 -2.78
CA ALA A 15 7.76 -4.24 -3.99
C ALA A 15 6.41 -3.61 -4.39
N GLU A 16 5.49 -3.42 -3.43
CA GLU A 16 4.18 -2.79 -3.69
C GLU A 16 4.32 -1.34 -4.12
N ALA A 17 5.26 -0.59 -3.55
CA ALA A 17 5.52 0.78 -3.93
C ALA A 17 6.22 0.92 -5.29
N THR A 18 6.64 -0.18 -5.91
CA THR A 18 7.23 -0.23 -7.25
C THR A 18 6.29 -0.93 -8.25
N LEU A 19 6.44 -2.21 -8.47
CA LEU A 19 5.74 -2.95 -9.54
C LEU A 19 4.75 -4.00 -9.03
N PHE A 20 4.84 -4.40 -7.76
CA PHE A 20 3.97 -5.43 -7.22
C PHE A 20 2.60 -4.86 -6.87
N PHE A 21 1.51 -5.63 -7.12
CA PHE A 21 0.15 -5.14 -6.97
C PHE A 21 -0.54 -5.57 -5.65
N ILE A 22 0.00 -6.58 -4.94
CA ILE A 22 -0.58 -7.02 -3.66
C ILE A 22 -0.05 -6.15 -2.53
N VAL A 23 -0.97 -5.57 -1.76
CA VAL A 23 -0.63 -4.66 -0.66
C VAL A 23 -0.01 -5.40 0.54
N PRO A 24 0.92 -4.77 1.28
CA PRO A 24 1.51 -5.32 2.51
C PRO A 24 0.49 -5.61 3.61
N ASP A 25 -0.69 -5.00 3.52
CA ASP A 25 -1.81 -5.18 4.47
C ASP A 25 -2.18 -6.65 4.69
N VAL A 26 -1.99 -7.52 3.68
CA VAL A 26 -2.19 -8.98 3.80
C VAL A 26 -1.27 -9.58 4.86
N LEU A 27 0.02 -9.26 4.79
CA LEU A 27 1.02 -9.73 5.76
C LEU A 27 0.81 -9.11 7.14
N LEU A 28 0.55 -7.79 7.15
CA LEU A 28 0.41 -7.00 8.38
C LEU A 28 -0.83 -7.41 9.17
N SER A 29 -1.97 -7.61 8.51
CA SER A 29 -3.20 -8.10 9.14
C SER A 29 -3.01 -9.51 9.70
N ALA A 30 -2.34 -10.41 8.99
CA ALA A 30 -2.02 -11.74 9.47
C ALA A 30 -1.09 -11.71 10.72
N ALA A 31 -0.12 -10.78 10.75
CA ALA A 31 0.72 -10.57 11.92
C ALA A 31 -0.08 -10.03 13.11
N ALA A 32 -1.07 -9.16 12.87
CA ALA A 32 -1.93 -8.57 13.89
C ALA A 32 -2.79 -9.61 14.61
N LEU A 33 -3.24 -10.67 13.93
CA LEU A 33 -3.98 -11.77 14.55
C LEU A 33 -3.19 -12.46 15.68
N ARG A 34 -1.86 -12.43 15.59
CA ARG A 34 -0.98 -13.04 16.60
C ARG A 34 -0.67 -12.08 17.75
N ARG A 35 -0.12 -10.91 17.42
CA ARG A 35 0.32 -9.89 18.40
C ARG A 35 0.31 -8.51 17.76
N LEU A 36 -0.53 -7.61 18.26
CA LEU A 36 -0.63 -6.24 17.76
C LEU A 36 0.72 -5.50 17.78
N LYS A 37 1.47 -5.57 18.90
CA LYS A 37 2.79 -4.92 19.01
C LYS A 37 3.76 -5.35 17.90
N MET A 38 3.76 -6.63 17.54
CA MET A 38 4.60 -7.16 16.47
C MET A 38 4.16 -6.63 15.10
N ALA A 39 2.85 -6.55 14.87
CA ALA A 39 2.28 -6.00 13.64
C ALA A 39 2.59 -4.50 13.50
N LEU A 40 2.48 -3.72 14.57
CA LEU A 40 2.82 -2.28 14.56
C LEU A 40 4.29 -2.03 14.23
N VAL A 41 5.22 -2.85 14.73
CA VAL A 41 6.64 -2.77 14.34
C VAL A 41 6.80 -3.16 12.86
N ALA A 42 6.08 -4.19 12.39
CA ALA A 42 6.09 -4.56 10.98
C ALA A 42 5.51 -3.45 10.08
N CYS A 43 4.52 -2.67 10.54
CA CYS A 43 4.03 -1.48 9.83
C CYS A 43 5.14 -0.44 9.60
N ALA A 44 5.99 -0.18 10.61
CA ALA A 44 7.12 0.74 10.45
C ALA A 44 8.11 0.24 9.37
N TRP A 45 8.41 -1.07 9.36
CA TRP A 45 9.25 -1.67 8.34
C TRP A 45 8.62 -1.65 6.95
N ALA A 46 7.31 -1.94 6.83
CA ALA A 46 6.58 -1.83 5.57
C ALA A 46 6.54 -0.38 5.06
N THR A 47 6.34 0.60 5.96
CA THR A 47 6.41 2.02 5.61
C THR A 47 7.80 2.39 5.10
N ALA A 48 8.88 1.99 5.79
CA ALA A 48 10.24 2.24 5.34
C ALA A 48 10.50 1.63 3.94
N GLY A 49 10.03 0.41 3.70
CA GLY A 49 10.11 -0.23 2.38
C GLY A 49 9.32 0.55 1.32
N ALA A 50 8.09 0.96 1.63
CA ALA A 50 7.26 1.75 0.72
C ALA A 50 7.89 3.11 0.39
N LEU A 51 8.50 3.79 1.37
CA LEU A 51 9.22 5.03 1.12
C LEU A 51 10.43 4.82 0.21
N THR A 52 11.18 3.73 0.42
CA THR A 52 12.32 3.37 -0.45
C THR A 52 11.86 3.13 -1.89
N GLY A 53 10.77 2.37 -2.09
CA GLY A 53 10.17 2.18 -3.40
C GLY A 53 9.61 3.48 -3.99
N GLY A 54 8.99 4.32 -3.15
CA GLY A 54 8.50 5.64 -3.53
C GLY A 54 9.62 6.57 -4.02
N ILE A 55 10.80 6.54 -3.40
CA ILE A 55 11.99 7.28 -3.88
C ILE A 55 12.38 6.82 -5.29
N VAL A 56 12.41 5.51 -5.53
CA VAL A 56 12.75 4.96 -6.85
C VAL A 56 11.74 5.45 -7.90
N MET A 57 10.46 5.31 -7.62
CA MET A 57 9.39 5.72 -8.56
C MET A 57 9.35 7.24 -8.76
N TYR A 58 9.61 8.03 -7.71
CA TYR A 58 9.74 9.48 -7.79
C TYR A 58 10.86 9.88 -8.75
N HIS A 59 12.07 9.32 -8.57
CA HIS A 59 13.20 9.64 -9.44
C HIS A 59 12.94 9.18 -10.88
N TRP A 60 12.28 8.08 -11.07
CA TRP A 60 11.90 7.63 -12.41
C TRP A 60 10.88 8.57 -13.05
N GLY A 61 9.86 9.01 -12.30
CA GLY A 61 8.90 10.03 -12.76
C GLY A 61 9.55 11.37 -13.08
N MET A 62 10.62 11.73 -12.37
CA MET A 62 11.39 12.96 -12.61
C MET A 62 12.28 12.85 -13.87
N SER A 63 12.95 11.70 -14.08
CA SER A 63 13.95 11.55 -15.15
C SER A 63 13.35 11.08 -16.48
N SER A 64 12.38 10.18 -16.43
CA SER A 64 11.78 9.54 -17.63
C SER A 64 10.28 9.29 -17.41
N PRO A 65 9.44 10.34 -17.28
CA PRO A 65 8.03 10.19 -16.93
C PRO A 65 7.25 9.32 -17.92
N ALA A 66 7.49 9.46 -19.22
CA ALA A 66 6.80 8.67 -20.24
C ALA A 66 7.04 7.16 -20.07
N GLU A 67 8.28 6.75 -19.80
CA GLU A 67 8.64 5.35 -19.56
C GLU A 67 8.02 4.83 -18.25
N ALA A 68 8.06 5.65 -17.17
CA ALA A 68 7.49 5.29 -15.89
C ALA A 68 5.98 5.03 -16.00
N TRP A 69 5.24 5.90 -16.69
CA TRP A 69 3.82 5.71 -16.92
C TRP A 69 3.51 4.51 -17.83
N ALA A 70 4.26 4.33 -18.90
CA ALA A 70 4.09 3.20 -19.82
C ALA A 70 4.34 1.84 -19.12
N LEU A 71 5.31 1.77 -18.19
CA LEU A 71 5.53 0.56 -17.41
C LEU A 71 4.40 0.32 -16.39
N LEU A 72 3.93 1.39 -15.74
CA LEU A 72 2.82 1.26 -14.77
C LEU A 72 1.52 0.81 -15.43
N ASP A 73 1.32 1.11 -16.71
CA ASP A 73 0.17 0.62 -17.49
C ASP A 73 0.17 -0.91 -17.68
N GLN A 74 1.32 -1.56 -17.52
CA GLN A 74 1.47 -3.02 -17.57
C GLN A 74 1.20 -3.69 -16.22
N VAL A 75 1.07 -2.91 -15.14
CA VAL A 75 0.80 -3.47 -13.81
C VAL A 75 -0.71 -3.76 -13.69
N PRO A 76 -1.09 -4.97 -13.27
CA PRO A 76 -2.50 -5.32 -13.10
C PRO A 76 -3.28 -4.29 -12.28
N ALA A 77 -4.51 -4.00 -12.70
CA ALA A 77 -5.43 -3.05 -12.08
C ALA A 77 -4.97 -1.57 -12.12
N ILE A 78 -4.00 -1.22 -12.94
CA ILE A 78 -3.67 0.17 -13.28
C ILE A 78 -4.15 0.46 -14.70
N SER A 79 -4.94 1.51 -14.86
CA SER A 79 -5.46 1.94 -16.15
C SER A 79 -5.00 3.35 -16.53
N PRO A 80 -4.96 3.70 -17.82
CA PRO A 80 -4.67 5.08 -18.26
C PRO A 80 -5.61 6.12 -17.68
N THR A 81 -6.86 5.72 -17.36
CA THR A 81 -7.83 6.60 -16.69
C THR A 81 -7.38 6.90 -15.27
N MET A 82 -7.00 5.88 -14.49
CA MET A 82 -6.49 6.04 -13.12
C MET A 82 -5.21 6.90 -13.10
N GLN A 83 -4.31 6.74 -14.07
CA GLN A 83 -3.12 7.57 -14.19
C GLN A 83 -3.47 9.05 -14.37
N ARG A 84 -4.43 9.35 -15.25
CA ARG A 84 -4.93 10.73 -15.45
C ARG A 84 -5.62 11.31 -14.23
N GLU A 85 -6.42 10.51 -13.54
CA GLU A 85 -7.09 10.93 -12.30
C GLU A 85 -6.08 11.32 -11.22
N VAL A 86 -4.99 10.55 -11.09
CA VAL A 86 -3.90 10.89 -10.16
C VAL A 86 -3.23 12.20 -10.55
N GLN A 87 -2.93 12.43 -11.84
CA GLN A 87 -2.32 13.67 -12.29
C GLN A 87 -3.22 14.87 -12.00
N VAL A 88 -4.51 14.77 -12.32
CA VAL A 88 -5.51 15.82 -12.02
C VAL A 88 -5.65 16.05 -10.51
N ALA A 89 -5.68 15.00 -9.70
CA ALA A 89 -5.75 15.13 -8.25
C ALA A 89 -4.49 15.81 -7.67
N MET A 90 -3.32 15.48 -8.20
CA MET A 90 -2.05 16.08 -7.80
C MET A 90 -1.97 17.56 -8.23
N ASP A 91 -2.49 17.93 -9.41
CA ASP A 91 -2.57 19.32 -9.88
C ASP A 91 -3.52 20.15 -8.99
N ALA A 92 -4.65 19.56 -8.57
CA ALA A 92 -5.67 20.26 -7.79
C ALA A 92 -5.33 20.37 -6.28
N GLN A 93 -4.75 19.33 -5.70
CA GLN A 93 -4.58 19.17 -4.24
C GLN A 93 -3.12 19.02 -3.82
N GLY A 94 -2.19 18.97 -4.78
CA GLY A 94 -0.79 18.70 -4.53
C GLY A 94 -0.60 17.35 -3.82
N LEU A 95 0.37 17.30 -2.93
CA LEU A 95 0.68 16.09 -2.14
C LEU A 95 -0.44 15.66 -1.17
N GLY A 96 -1.45 16.49 -0.93
CA GLY A 96 -2.64 16.12 -0.17
C GLY A 96 -3.41 14.94 -0.80
N ALA A 97 -3.34 14.78 -2.12
CA ALA A 97 -3.93 13.67 -2.85
C ALA A 97 -3.44 12.29 -2.36
N LEU A 98 -2.25 12.20 -1.76
CA LEU A 98 -1.73 10.94 -1.19
C LEU A 98 -2.60 10.35 -0.07
N PHE A 99 -3.38 11.18 0.62
CA PHE A 99 -4.31 10.71 1.66
C PHE A 99 -5.61 10.16 1.08
N ILE A 100 -5.98 10.58 -0.13
CA ILE A 100 -7.21 10.13 -0.81
C ILE A 100 -6.98 8.80 -1.52
N GLY A 101 -5.82 8.61 -2.15
CA GLY A 101 -5.49 7.39 -2.90
C GLY A 101 -5.79 6.07 -2.20
N PRO A 102 -5.43 5.89 -0.90
CA PRO A 102 -5.77 4.68 -0.17
C PRO A 102 -7.26 4.40 -0.04
N THR A 103 -8.12 5.41 -0.08
CA THR A 103 -9.58 5.27 0.04
C THR A 103 -10.26 4.96 -1.30
N THR A 104 -9.64 5.36 -2.41
CA THR A 104 -10.12 5.11 -3.78
C THR A 104 -9.55 3.84 -4.40
N GLY A 105 -8.63 3.16 -3.71
CA GLY A 105 -7.92 1.99 -4.24
C GLY A 105 -6.77 2.33 -5.19
N THR A 106 -6.41 3.61 -5.30
CA THR A 106 -5.33 4.07 -6.19
C THR A 106 -3.95 3.73 -5.62
N PRO A 107 -3.09 3.04 -6.38
CA PRO A 107 -1.77 2.64 -5.92
C PRO A 107 -0.84 3.82 -5.64
N TYR A 108 -0.09 3.74 -4.52
CA TYR A 108 0.85 4.77 -4.08
C TYR A 108 1.93 5.12 -5.12
N LYS A 109 2.39 4.14 -5.90
CA LYS A 109 3.39 4.31 -6.94
C LYS A 109 3.01 5.35 -8.00
N LEU A 110 1.72 5.49 -8.31
CA LEU A 110 1.22 6.51 -9.25
C LEU A 110 1.47 7.92 -8.72
N TYR A 111 1.23 8.15 -7.44
CA TYR A 111 1.51 9.43 -6.78
C TYR A 111 3.00 9.71 -6.70
N ALA A 112 3.83 8.68 -6.52
CA ALA A 112 5.27 8.84 -6.50
C ALA A 112 5.82 9.29 -7.86
N VAL A 113 5.36 8.67 -8.95
CA VAL A 113 5.72 9.08 -10.33
C VAL A 113 5.20 10.49 -10.62
N ALA A 114 3.94 10.78 -10.30
CA ALA A 114 3.36 12.11 -10.51
C ALA A 114 4.12 13.20 -9.72
N ALA A 115 4.50 12.92 -8.47
CA ALA A 115 5.27 13.86 -7.65
C ALA A 115 6.63 14.19 -8.26
N GLY A 116 7.33 13.18 -8.79
CA GLY A 116 8.60 13.37 -9.51
C GLY A 116 8.41 14.15 -10.80
N GLN A 117 7.43 13.80 -11.61
CA GLN A 117 7.13 14.47 -12.88
C GLN A 117 6.74 15.94 -12.69
N GLN A 118 5.95 16.25 -11.67
CA GLN A 118 5.48 17.62 -11.37
C GLN A 118 6.51 18.45 -10.58
N GLY A 119 7.67 17.90 -10.25
CA GLY A 119 8.76 18.62 -9.60
C GLY A 119 8.52 18.95 -8.12
N PHE A 120 7.65 18.21 -7.43
CA PHE A 120 7.52 18.37 -5.97
C PHE A 120 8.85 18.05 -5.27
N SER A 121 9.14 18.72 -4.16
CA SER A 121 10.32 18.40 -3.35
C SER A 121 10.26 16.96 -2.83
N LEU A 122 11.32 16.19 -3.03
CA LEU A 122 11.44 14.82 -2.51
C LEU A 122 11.22 14.77 -0.99
N VAL A 123 11.79 15.75 -0.26
CA VAL A 123 11.63 15.82 1.20
C VAL A 123 10.18 16.00 1.57
N THR A 124 9.47 16.92 0.93
CA THR A 124 8.03 17.16 1.18
C THR A 124 7.21 15.94 0.81
N PHE A 125 7.49 15.30 -0.33
CA PHE A 125 6.84 14.06 -0.73
C PHE A 125 7.00 12.95 0.32
N LEU A 126 8.21 12.74 0.84
CA LEU A 126 8.45 11.74 1.89
C LEU A 126 7.77 12.09 3.21
N LEU A 127 7.81 13.36 3.63
CA LEU A 127 7.16 13.81 4.86
C LEU A 127 5.63 13.58 4.82
N VAL A 128 4.99 13.77 3.66
CA VAL A 128 3.55 13.50 3.48
C VAL A 128 3.29 12.00 3.33
N SER A 129 4.18 11.26 2.65
CA SER A 129 4.05 9.82 2.45
C SER A 129 4.10 9.02 3.75
N VAL A 130 4.95 9.45 4.74
CA VAL A 130 5.06 8.75 6.03
C VAL A 130 3.70 8.62 6.73
N PRO A 131 2.98 9.71 7.07
CA PRO A 131 1.69 9.58 7.74
C PRO A 131 0.63 8.92 6.86
N ALA A 132 0.60 9.18 5.55
CA ALA A 132 -0.38 8.58 4.65
C ALA A 132 -0.27 7.06 4.60
N ARG A 133 0.95 6.51 4.53
CA ARG A 133 1.21 5.07 4.50
C ARG A 133 1.08 4.43 5.88
N ALA A 134 1.70 5.03 6.91
CA ALA A 134 1.67 4.50 8.26
C ALA A 134 0.25 4.45 8.83
N ALA A 135 -0.56 5.49 8.65
CA ALA A 135 -1.93 5.53 9.12
C ALA A 135 -2.77 4.38 8.54
N ARG A 136 -2.67 4.13 7.24
CA ARG A 136 -3.36 3.02 6.58
C ARG A 136 -2.93 1.67 7.18
N PHE A 137 -1.64 1.39 7.24
CA PHE A 137 -1.12 0.11 7.75
C PHE A 137 -1.52 -0.13 9.21
N VAL A 138 -1.43 0.91 10.04
CA VAL A 138 -1.84 0.84 11.45
C VAL A 138 -3.34 0.59 11.56
N LEU A 139 -4.16 1.28 10.77
CA LEU A 139 -5.61 1.12 10.78
C LEU A 139 -6.01 -0.32 10.43
N VAL A 140 -5.43 -0.90 9.38
CA VAL A 140 -5.69 -2.30 8.98
C VAL A 140 -5.26 -3.27 10.08
N CYS A 141 -4.11 -3.06 10.72
CA CYS A 141 -3.66 -3.89 11.85
C CYS A 141 -4.60 -3.80 13.04
N LEU A 142 -5.04 -2.60 13.41
CA LEU A 142 -5.98 -2.39 14.51
C LEU A 142 -7.33 -3.07 14.22
N LEU A 143 -7.84 -2.89 13.02
CA LEU A 143 -9.10 -3.51 12.59
C LEU A 143 -8.99 -5.04 12.63
N ALA A 144 -7.96 -5.62 12.02
CA ALA A 144 -7.75 -7.07 12.00
C ALA A 144 -7.57 -7.64 13.42
N TYR A 145 -6.82 -6.95 14.28
CA TYR A 145 -6.64 -7.35 15.68
C TYR A 145 -7.96 -7.31 16.44
N THR A 146 -8.73 -6.21 16.34
CA THR A 146 -10.00 -6.04 17.06
C THR A 146 -11.01 -7.10 16.63
N VAL A 147 -11.19 -7.29 15.31
CA VAL A 147 -12.08 -8.34 14.77
C VAL A 147 -11.64 -9.71 15.25
N SER A 148 -10.34 -10.02 15.19
CA SER A 148 -9.81 -11.30 15.69
C SER A 148 -10.07 -11.51 17.18
N ARG A 149 -9.99 -10.46 17.98
CA ARG A 149 -10.29 -10.54 19.43
C ARG A 149 -11.78 -10.80 19.68
N LEU A 150 -12.65 -10.12 18.97
CA LEU A 150 -14.12 -10.33 19.06
C LEU A 150 -14.51 -11.76 18.65
N LEU A 151 -13.84 -12.32 17.65
CA LEU A 151 -14.08 -13.68 17.16
C LEU A 151 -13.43 -14.76 18.02
N SER A 152 -12.54 -14.41 18.95
CA SER A 152 -11.74 -15.39 19.72
C SER A 152 -12.57 -16.29 20.63
N GLY A 153 -13.75 -15.86 21.04
CA GLY A 153 -14.68 -16.67 21.85
C GLY A 153 -15.48 -17.70 21.03
N ARG A 154 -15.55 -17.56 19.70
CA ARG A 154 -16.37 -18.43 18.82
C ARG A 154 -15.54 -19.26 17.85
N PHE A 155 -14.34 -18.80 17.47
CA PHE A 155 -13.53 -19.41 16.43
C PHE A 155 -12.12 -19.71 16.92
N SER A 156 -11.61 -20.89 16.54
CA SER A 156 -10.22 -21.29 16.78
C SER A 156 -9.25 -20.38 16.01
N THR A 157 -7.99 -20.36 16.42
CA THR A 157 -6.95 -19.55 15.73
C THR A 157 -6.82 -19.88 14.24
N PRO A 158 -6.79 -21.17 13.80
CA PRO A 158 -6.77 -21.49 12.37
C PRO A 158 -8.01 -20.98 11.62
N ALA A 159 -9.19 -21.07 12.22
CA ALA A 159 -10.42 -20.57 11.60
C ALA A 159 -10.37 -19.04 11.38
N ARG A 160 -9.82 -18.27 12.32
CA ARG A 160 -9.65 -16.81 12.17
C ARG A 160 -8.67 -16.46 11.03
N TYR A 161 -7.61 -17.24 10.83
CA TYR A 161 -6.74 -17.09 9.65
C TYR A 161 -7.46 -17.45 8.35
N GLY A 162 -8.30 -18.50 8.36
CA GLY A 162 -9.14 -18.85 7.22
C GLY A 162 -10.13 -17.74 6.84
N ILE A 163 -10.78 -17.12 7.84
CA ILE A 163 -11.67 -15.97 7.64
C ILE A 163 -10.89 -14.79 7.04
N LEU A 164 -9.73 -14.46 7.59
CA LEU A 164 -8.89 -13.38 7.05
C LEU A 164 -8.49 -13.65 5.60
N ALA A 165 -8.05 -14.86 5.29
CA ALA A 165 -7.70 -15.26 3.92
C ALA A 165 -8.91 -15.16 2.98
N GLY A 166 -10.09 -15.62 3.42
CA GLY A 166 -11.34 -15.47 2.66
C GLY A 166 -11.69 -14.00 2.40
N CYS A 167 -11.56 -13.12 3.40
CA CYS A 167 -11.78 -11.69 3.22
C CYS A 167 -10.83 -11.09 2.17
N TRP A 168 -9.55 -11.44 2.20
CA TRP A 168 -8.59 -10.97 1.19
C TRP A 168 -8.87 -11.51 -0.21
N LEU A 169 -9.26 -12.78 -0.33
CA LEU A 169 -9.65 -13.38 -1.62
C LEU A 169 -10.87 -12.68 -2.21
N ILE A 170 -11.90 -12.41 -1.39
CA ILE A 170 -13.09 -11.67 -1.81
C ILE A 170 -12.72 -10.25 -2.22
N PHE A 171 -11.89 -9.57 -1.40
CA PHE A 171 -11.44 -8.21 -1.70
C PHE A 171 -10.71 -8.14 -3.05
N TYR A 172 -9.71 -9.01 -3.28
CA TYR A 172 -8.98 -9.01 -4.55
C TYR A 172 -9.84 -9.47 -5.72
N GLY A 173 -10.74 -10.45 -5.52
CA GLY A 173 -11.70 -10.86 -6.54
C GLY A 173 -12.60 -9.70 -6.98
N ALA A 174 -13.16 -8.95 -6.04
CA ALA A 174 -13.97 -7.77 -6.31
C ALA A 174 -13.13 -6.63 -6.93
N TYR A 175 -11.91 -6.41 -6.42
CA TYR A 175 -10.99 -5.38 -6.91
C TYR A 175 -10.64 -5.60 -8.39
N PHE A 176 -10.21 -6.80 -8.77
CA PHE A 176 -9.88 -7.11 -10.17
C PHE A 176 -11.10 -7.18 -11.08
N ALA A 177 -12.26 -7.61 -10.56
CA ALA A 177 -13.51 -7.57 -11.33
C ALA A 177 -13.93 -6.12 -11.67
N HIS A 178 -13.58 -5.16 -10.80
CA HIS A 178 -13.94 -3.74 -11.01
C HIS A 178 -12.87 -2.96 -11.78
N MET A 179 -11.58 -3.18 -11.49
CA MET A 179 -10.47 -2.43 -12.09
C MET A 179 -9.94 -3.05 -13.40
N GLY A 180 -10.24 -4.32 -13.67
CA GLY A 180 -9.67 -5.07 -14.80
C GLY A 180 -8.31 -5.68 -14.50
N TRP A 181 -7.83 -6.46 -15.45
CA TRP A 181 -6.49 -7.08 -15.44
C TRP A 181 -5.52 -6.26 -16.23
#